data_0759bbe7615f4b89ca881edadcf34245
#
_entry.id   0759bbe7615f4b89ca881edadcf34245
#
_cell.length_a   1.000
_cell.length_b   1.000
_cell.length_c   1.000
_cell.angle_alpha   90.00
_cell.angle_beta   90.00
_cell.angle_gamma   90.00
#
_symmetry.space_group_name_H-M   'P 1'
#
loop_
_entity.id
_entity.type
_entity.pdbx_description
1 polymer ?
#
loop_
_entity_poly.entity_id
_entity_poly.type
_entity_poly.pdbx_seq_one_letter_code
_entity_poly.pdbx_strand_id
1 'polypeptide(L)'
;MKTIKIWSLLCVILLVSGCKQNNWLDWKTQNELFLMQNAQREGIITTPTGLQYECIFPGLATSARPDNAKMVEIKYHGELINGYQFDSKDSYIGYVNHFVPGFCEGLKKMNEFGIFKFYIPYDLGYGNQGNGTEGTASHIPPYSTLIFYVELKDVI
;
A
#
# COMPACT_ATOMS: atom_id res chain seq x y z
N MET A 1 -22.39 -73.59 -15.57
CA MET A 1 -21.15 -72.85 -15.41
C MET A 1 -21.41 -71.40 -15.74
N LYS A 2 -21.43 -70.50 -14.71
CA LYS A 2 -21.69 -69.06 -14.88
C LYS A 2 -20.35 -68.34 -14.85
N THR A 3 -19.99 -67.73 -15.96
CA THR A 3 -18.79 -66.87 -16.05
C THR A 3 -19.07 -65.48 -15.48
N ILE A 4 -18.38 -65.17 -14.39
CA ILE A 4 -18.44 -63.86 -13.75
C ILE A 4 -17.50 -62.94 -14.55
N LYS A 5 -18.05 -61.91 -15.20
CA LYS A 5 -17.28 -60.82 -15.80
C LYS A 5 -16.90 -59.80 -14.72
N ILE A 6 -15.63 -59.74 -14.40
CA ILE A 6 -15.05 -58.74 -13.52
C ILE A 6 -14.89 -57.45 -14.34
N TRP A 7 -15.69 -56.43 -14.07
CA TRP A 7 -15.49 -55.10 -14.59
C TRP A 7 -14.45 -54.40 -13.74
N SER A 8 -13.29 -54.21 -14.34
CA SER A 8 -12.23 -53.38 -13.77
C SER A 8 -12.65 -51.93 -13.83
N LEU A 9 -12.99 -51.36 -12.66
CA LEU A 9 -13.29 -49.94 -12.48
C LEU A 9 -11.94 -49.19 -12.46
N LEU A 10 -11.53 -48.63 -13.61
CA LEU A 10 -10.35 -47.80 -13.72
C LEU A 10 -10.64 -46.44 -13.09
N CYS A 11 -10.26 -46.27 -11.83
CA CYS A 11 -10.37 -44.99 -11.12
C CYS A 11 -9.30 -44.04 -11.66
N VAL A 12 -9.66 -43.17 -12.61
CA VAL A 12 -8.79 -42.08 -13.08
C VAL A 12 -8.78 -41.01 -12.00
N ILE A 13 -7.73 -41.05 -11.18
CA ILE A 13 -7.42 -39.95 -10.24
C ILE A 13 -6.88 -38.78 -11.08
N LEU A 14 -7.74 -37.83 -11.41
CA LEU A 14 -7.35 -36.53 -11.90
C LEU A 14 -6.61 -35.78 -10.79
N LEU A 15 -5.29 -35.83 -10.82
CA LEU A 15 -4.42 -34.92 -10.07
C LEU A 15 -4.64 -33.52 -10.62
N VAL A 16 -5.53 -32.77 -10.02
CA VAL A 16 -5.63 -31.34 -10.22
C VAL A 16 -4.39 -30.76 -9.53
N SER A 17 -3.31 -30.63 -10.29
CA SER A 17 -2.18 -29.76 -9.93
C SER A 17 -2.73 -28.33 -9.91
N GLY A 18 -3.19 -27.88 -8.74
CA GLY A 18 -3.50 -26.49 -8.50
C GLY A 18 -2.19 -25.70 -8.66
N CYS A 19 -1.94 -25.18 -9.86
CA CYS A 19 -1.01 -24.08 -10.01
C CYS A 19 -1.47 -23.00 -9.03
N LYS A 20 -0.63 -22.67 -8.03
CA LYS A 20 -0.71 -21.40 -7.32
C LYS A 20 -0.46 -20.29 -8.34
N GLN A 21 -1.46 -19.96 -9.09
CA GLN A 21 -1.49 -18.74 -9.88
C GLN A 21 -1.61 -17.63 -8.85
N ASN A 22 -0.53 -16.89 -8.59
CA ASN A 22 -0.57 -15.69 -7.78
C ASN A 22 -1.56 -14.75 -8.46
N ASN A 23 -2.80 -14.75 -7.97
CA ASN A 23 -3.88 -14.00 -8.63
C ASN A 23 -3.81 -12.54 -8.18
N TRP A 24 -2.77 -11.84 -8.66
CA TRP A 24 -2.63 -10.39 -8.43
C TRP A 24 -3.83 -9.59 -8.95
N LEU A 25 -4.68 -10.19 -9.80
CA LEU A 25 -5.91 -9.55 -10.26
C LEU A 25 -6.92 -9.40 -9.12
N ASP A 26 -7.09 -10.41 -8.28
CA ASP A 26 -7.96 -10.33 -7.09
C ASP A 26 -7.42 -9.32 -6.09
N TRP A 27 -6.09 -9.32 -5.86
CA TRP A 27 -5.44 -8.35 -4.99
C TRP A 27 -5.59 -6.92 -5.51
N LYS A 28 -5.37 -6.70 -6.81
CA LYS A 28 -5.60 -5.43 -7.48
C LYS A 28 -7.04 -4.94 -7.27
N THR A 29 -8.02 -5.80 -7.55
CA THR A 29 -9.44 -5.48 -7.36
C THR A 29 -9.76 -5.09 -5.91
N GLN A 30 -9.22 -5.82 -4.92
CA GLN A 30 -9.39 -5.48 -3.51
C GLN A 30 -8.82 -4.11 -3.17
N ASN A 31 -7.65 -3.75 -3.71
CA ASN A 31 -7.02 -2.45 -3.48
C ASN A 31 -7.80 -1.30 -4.12
N GLU A 32 -8.31 -1.50 -5.34
CA GLU A 32 -9.17 -0.50 -6.03
C GLU A 32 -10.50 -0.30 -5.29
N LEU A 33 -11.15 -1.38 -4.86
CA LEU A 33 -12.36 -1.32 -4.05
C LEU A 33 -12.12 -0.64 -2.70
N PHE A 34 -10.99 -0.94 -2.05
CA PHE A 34 -10.61 -0.28 -0.82
C PHE A 34 -10.53 1.24 -0.99
N LEU A 35 -9.84 1.74 -2.02
CA LEU A 35 -9.72 3.18 -2.28
C LEU A 35 -11.07 3.81 -2.63
N MET A 36 -11.90 3.12 -3.42
CA MET A 36 -13.24 3.60 -3.75
C MET A 36 -14.12 3.76 -2.50
N GLN A 37 -14.07 2.81 -1.57
CA GLN A 37 -14.79 2.87 -0.30
C GLN A 37 -14.20 3.90 0.64
N ASN A 38 -12.85 3.98 0.70
CA ASN A 38 -12.16 4.93 1.55
C ASN A 38 -12.49 6.37 1.18
N ALA A 39 -12.61 6.68 -0.11
CA ALA A 39 -12.99 8.01 -0.61
C ALA A 39 -14.37 8.49 -0.12
N GLN A 40 -15.25 7.59 0.32
CA GLN A 40 -16.58 7.91 0.86
C GLN A 40 -16.57 8.19 2.37
N ARG A 41 -15.45 7.96 3.03
CA ARG A 41 -15.34 8.18 4.48
C ARG A 41 -15.23 9.68 4.77
N GLU A 42 -15.89 10.10 5.85
CA GLU A 42 -15.75 11.45 6.36
C GLU A 42 -14.28 11.77 6.70
N GLY A 43 -13.80 12.97 6.36
CA GLY A 43 -12.43 13.41 6.61
C GLY A 43 -11.41 12.99 5.56
N ILE A 44 -11.76 12.12 4.61
CA ILE A 44 -10.88 11.73 3.52
C ILE A 44 -10.94 12.76 2.38
N ILE A 45 -9.78 13.22 1.97
CA ILE A 45 -9.62 14.12 0.82
C ILE A 45 -8.93 13.34 -0.30
N THR A 46 -9.52 13.33 -1.49
CA THR A 46 -8.93 12.74 -2.70
C THR A 46 -8.41 13.85 -3.61
N THR A 47 -7.14 13.75 -3.99
CA THR A 47 -6.51 14.70 -4.90
C THR A 47 -6.78 14.34 -6.37
N PRO A 48 -6.53 15.25 -7.33
CA PRO A 48 -6.69 14.97 -8.76
C PRO A 48 -5.80 13.82 -9.27
N THR A 49 -4.69 13.51 -8.60
CA THR A 49 -3.79 12.41 -8.95
C THR A 49 -4.29 11.06 -8.43
N GLY A 50 -5.28 11.05 -7.52
CA GLY A 50 -5.82 9.86 -6.89
C GLY A 50 -5.24 9.58 -5.50
N LEU A 51 -4.27 10.35 -5.02
CA LEU A 51 -3.84 10.27 -3.62
C LEU A 51 -5.03 10.57 -2.72
N GLN A 52 -5.23 9.74 -1.69
CA GLN A 52 -6.19 10.02 -0.64
C GLN A 52 -5.44 10.29 0.67
N TYR A 53 -5.92 11.22 1.45
CA TYR A 53 -5.33 11.51 2.75
C TYR A 53 -6.36 11.96 3.79
N GLU A 54 -6.01 11.74 5.03
CA GLU A 54 -6.74 12.19 6.21
C GLU A 54 -5.81 13.08 7.05
N CYS A 55 -6.27 14.30 7.37
CA CYS A 55 -5.56 15.18 8.29
C CYS A 55 -6.01 14.87 9.72
N ILE A 56 -5.19 14.16 10.48
CA ILE A 56 -5.47 13.83 11.89
C ILE A 56 -5.15 15.03 12.77
N PHE A 57 -4.01 15.66 12.53
CA PHE A 57 -3.60 16.91 13.17
C PHE A 57 -2.89 17.79 12.15
N PRO A 58 -3.33 19.05 11.94
CA PRO A 58 -2.83 19.88 10.84
C PRO A 58 -1.42 20.44 11.05
N GLY A 59 -0.86 20.34 12.27
CA GLY A 59 0.41 20.97 12.62
C GLY A 59 0.30 22.49 12.78
N LEU A 60 1.43 23.17 12.70
CA LEU A 60 1.50 24.63 12.87
C LEU A 60 1.28 25.34 11.54
N ALA A 61 0.18 26.05 11.39
CA ALA A 61 -0.20 26.75 10.14
C ALA A 61 0.84 27.82 9.68
N THR A 62 1.65 28.31 10.60
CA THR A 62 2.70 29.31 10.34
C THR A 62 4.07 28.69 10.03
N SER A 63 4.21 27.37 10.13
CA SER A 63 5.46 26.66 9.90
C SER A 63 5.74 26.45 8.41
N ALA A 64 6.98 26.06 8.12
CA ALA A 64 7.39 25.69 6.77
C ALA A 64 6.58 24.48 6.25
N ARG A 65 6.32 24.48 4.95
CA ARG A 65 5.79 23.30 4.25
C ARG A 65 6.90 22.65 3.44
N PRO A 66 6.93 21.33 3.39
CA PRO A 66 7.89 20.63 2.53
C PRO A 66 7.66 20.96 1.05
N ASP A 67 8.76 21.09 0.31
CA ASP A 67 8.78 21.06 -1.15
C ASP A 67 9.76 19.98 -1.62
N ASN A 68 9.88 19.78 -2.93
CA ASN A 68 10.72 18.71 -3.47
C ASN A 68 12.21 18.83 -3.16
N ALA A 69 12.69 20.03 -2.88
CA ALA A 69 14.11 20.32 -2.62
C ALA A 69 14.46 20.25 -1.12
N LYS A 70 13.46 20.18 -0.26
CA LYS A 70 13.64 20.18 1.19
C LYS A 70 13.93 18.78 1.73
N MET A 71 14.73 18.74 2.78
CA MET A 71 14.81 17.59 3.66
C MET A 71 13.73 17.68 4.73
N VAL A 72 13.26 16.54 5.18
CA VAL A 72 12.27 16.43 6.26
C VAL A 72 12.75 15.42 7.29
N GLU A 73 12.41 15.66 8.55
CA GLU A 73 12.40 14.63 9.57
C GLU A 73 10.98 14.16 9.79
N ILE A 74 10.75 12.86 9.63
CA ILE A 74 9.44 12.22 9.79
C ILE A 74 9.52 10.99 10.68
N LYS A 75 8.42 10.71 11.37
CA LYS A 75 8.10 9.40 11.90
C LYS A 75 7.02 8.81 11.04
N TYR A 76 7.13 7.53 10.71
CA TYR A 76 6.09 6.86 9.93
C TYR A 76 6.00 5.37 10.19
N HIS A 77 4.84 4.79 9.91
CA HIS A 77 4.72 3.38 9.61
C HIS A 77 3.88 3.17 8.35
N GLY A 78 4.23 2.15 7.58
CA GLY A 78 3.57 1.77 6.35
C GLY A 78 2.95 0.38 6.43
N GLU A 79 1.69 0.26 6.04
CA GLU A 79 0.94 -1.00 6.02
C GLU A 79 0.19 -1.19 4.68
N LEU A 80 -0.12 -2.44 4.37
CA LEU A 80 -0.99 -2.82 3.26
C LEU A 80 -2.46 -2.84 3.72
N ILE A 81 -3.40 -2.94 2.78
CA ILE A 81 -4.85 -2.98 3.08
C ILE A 81 -5.27 -4.15 3.98
N ASN A 82 -4.46 -5.21 4.07
CA ASN A 82 -4.68 -6.35 4.96
C ASN A 82 -4.05 -6.17 6.35
N GLY A 83 -3.51 -4.98 6.66
CA GLY A 83 -2.84 -4.67 7.93
C GLY A 83 -1.39 -5.15 8.03
N TYR A 84 -0.82 -5.72 6.96
CA TYR A 84 0.58 -6.13 6.97
C TYR A 84 1.50 -4.92 6.97
N GLN A 85 2.26 -4.73 8.05
CA GLN A 85 3.25 -3.66 8.17
C GLN A 85 4.53 -4.04 7.40
N PHE A 86 4.87 -3.26 6.38
CA PHE A 86 6.04 -3.50 5.54
C PHE A 86 7.24 -2.61 5.88
N ASP A 87 7.01 -1.46 6.53
CA ASP A 87 8.08 -0.54 6.95
C ASP A 87 7.65 0.34 8.12
N SER A 88 8.61 0.78 8.94
CA SER A 88 8.39 1.82 9.96
C SER A 88 9.70 2.46 10.40
N LYS A 89 9.65 3.74 10.73
CA LYS A 89 10.76 4.49 11.32
C LYS A 89 10.24 5.47 12.36
N ASP A 90 10.85 5.50 13.55
CA ASP A 90 10.56 6.51 14.57
C ASP A 90 11.20 7.87 14.26
N SER A 91 12.27 7.89 13.47
CA SER A 91 12.90 9.07 12.90
C SER A 91 13.57 8.68 11.58
N TYR A 92 13.23 9.38 10.52
CA TYR A 92 13.85 9.27 9.21
C TYR A 92 14.08 10.68 8.67
N ILE A 93 15.33 10.96 8.27
CA ILE A 93 15.70 12.23 7.63
C ILE A 93 16.04 11.96 6.18
N GLY A 94 15.40 12.67 5.27
CA GLY A 94 15.63 12.50 3.84
C GLY A 94 14.95 13.56 2.99
N TYR A 95 15.36 13.65 1.73
CA TYR A 95 14.73 14.56 0.78
C TYR A 95 13.32 14.09 0.40
N VAL A 96 12.41 15.07 0.28
CA VAL A 96 11.02 14.81 -0.12
C VAL A 96 10.94 14.06 -1.44
N ASN A 97 11.78 14.40 -2.43
CA ASN A 97 11.78 13.77 -3.76
C ASN A 97 12.38 12.35 -3.80
N HIS A 98 12.85 11.80 -2.68
CA HIS A 98 13.36 10.43 -2.60
C HIS A 98 12.27 9.40 -2.26
N PHE A 99 11.07 9.85 -1.90
CA PHE A 99 9.93 8.96 -1.64
C PHE A 99 9.14 8.65 -2.92
N VAL A 100 8.24 7.67 -2.84
CA VAL A 100 7.30 7.39 -3.92
C VAL A 100 6.40 8.61 -4.20
N PRO A 101 5.92 8.80 -5.45
CA PRO A 101 5.21 10.02 -5.85
C PRO A 101 4.06 10.43 -4.93
N GLY A 102 3.23 9.49 -4.51
CA GLY A 102 2.11 9.77 -3.61
C GLY A 102 2.54 10.21 -2.22
N PHE A 103 3.66 9.68 -1.70
CA PHE A 103 4.20 10.11 -0.42
C PHE A 103 4.76 11.53 -0.51
N CYS A 104 5.50 11.84 -1.60
CA CYS A 104 5.98 13.21 -1.89
C CYS A 104 4.82 14.21 -1.96
N GLU A 105 3.74 13.85 -2.63
CA GLU A 105 2.55 14.69 -2.72
C GLU A 105 1.90 14.91 -1.36
N GLY A 106 1.77 13.84 -0.57
CA GLY A 106 1.22 13.88 0.78
C GLY A 106 2.01 14.78 1.72
N LEU A 107 3.33 14.67 1.74
CA LEU A 107 4.20 15.51 2.57
C LEU A 107 3.99 17.00 2.28
N LYS A 108 3.82 17.39 1.01
CA LYS A 108 3.57 18.79 0.61
C LYS A 108 2.21 19.33 1.06
N LYS A 109 1.31 18.50 1.56
CA LYS A 109 0.05 18.94 2.20
C LYS A 109 0.19 19.21 3.69
N MET A 110 1.28 18.78 4.31
CA MET A 110 1.51 18.88 5.74
C MET A 110 2.19 20.20 6.12
N ASN A 111 1.94 20.64 7.35
CA ASN A 111 2.80 21.59 8.06
C ASN A 111 3.65 20.82 9.07
N GLU A 112 4.73 21.44 9.59
CA GLU A 112 5.49 20.85 10.69
C GLU A 112 4.59 20.50 11.87
N PHE A 113 4.92 19.41 12.54
CA PHE A 113 4.17 18.80 13.63
C PHE A 113 2.80 18.24 13.20
N GLY A 114 2.52 18.25 11.89
CA GLY A 114 1.30 17.64 11.33
C GLY A 114 1.34 16.11 11.44
N ILE A 115 0.16 15.51 11.61
CA ILE A 115 -0.05 14.07 11.61
C ILE A 115 -1.11 13.74 10.57
N PHE A 116 -0.72 12.99 9.55
CA PHE A 116 -1.59 12.63 8.44
C PHE A 116 -1.58 11.13 8.22
N LYS A 117 -2.64 10.62 7.62
CA LYS A 117 -2.69 9.27 7.08
C LYS A 117 -2.82 9.38 5.56
N PHE A 118 -1.91 8.73 4.83
CA PHE A 118 -1.92 8.68 3.38
C PHE A 118 -2.40 7.32 2.91
N TYR A 119 -3.20 7.30 1.86
CA TYR A 119 -3.65 6.10 1.15
C TYR A 119 -3.21 6.29 -0.30
N ILE A 120 -2.09 5.67 -0.65
CA ILE A 120 -1.38 5.89 -1.90
C ILE A 120 -1.76 4.77 -2.86
N PRO A 121 -2.47 5.06 -3.96
CA PRO A 121 -2.76 4.05 -4.99
C PRO A 121 -1.45 3.53 -5.59
N TYR A 122 -1.47 2.31 -6.10
CA TYR A 122 -0.28 1.65 -6.62
C TYR A 122 0.45 2.47 -7.69
N ASP A 123 -0.29 3.22 -8.53
CA ASP A 123 0.27 4.07 -9.60
C ASP A 123 1.15 5.20 -9.06
N LEU A 124 0.89 5.66 -7.85
CA LEU A 124 1.68 6.65 -7.12
C LEU A 124 2.64 6.01 -6.11
N GLY A 125 2.69 4.68 -6.06
CA GLY A 125 3.53 3.87 -5.20
C GLY A 125 4.53 3.04 -5.99
N TYR A 126 4.48 1.71 -5.82
CA TYR A 126 5.40 0.75 -6.46
C TYR A 126 4.82 0.07 -7.72
N GLY A 127 3.69 0.54 -8.21
CA GLY A 127 3.10 0.13 -9.49
C GLY A 127 2.70 -1.35 -9.56
N ASN A 128 2.78 -1.87 -10.78
CA ASN A 128 2.47 -3.25 -11.10
C ASN A 128 3.64 -4.23 -10.88
N GLN A 129 4.76 -3.75 -10.37
CA GLN A 129 5.92 -4.58 -10.02
C GLN A 129 5.97 -4.87 -8.52
N GLY A 130 5.41 -3.99 -7.69
CA GLY A 130 5.60 -4.04 -6.25
C GLY A 130 7.04 -3.69 -5.84
N ASN A 131 7.46 -4.11 -4.64
CA ASN A 131 8.80 -3.86 -4.12
C ASN A 131 9.27 -4.99 -3.20
N GLY A 132 10.59 -5.21 -3.16
CA GLY A 132 11.19 -6.24 -2.32
C GLY A 132 11.04 -7.66 -2.88
N THR A 133 11.51 -8.63 -2.11
CA THR A 133 11.48 -10.05 -2.48
C THR A 133 10.34 -10.76 -1.76
N GLU A 134 9.57 -11.56 -2.47
CA GLU A 134 8.49 -12.35 -1.89
C GLU A 134 9.01 -13.22 -0.73
N GLY A 135 8.27 -13.24 0.37
CA GLY A 135 8.65 -13.93 1.61
C GLY A 135 9.53 -13.12 2.57
N THR A 136 9.93 -11.90 2.22
CA THR A 136 10.63 -10.99 3.15
C THR A 136 9.64 -10.06 3.87
N ALA A 137 10.04 -9.56 5.04
CA ALA A 137 9.21 -8.65 5.85
C ALA A 137 8.94 -7.29 5.19
N SER A 138 9.70 -6.90 4.18
CA SER A 138 9.52 -5.64 3.45
C SER A 138 8.86 -5.82 2.07
N HIS A 139 8.36 -7.04 1.78
CA HIS A 139 7.75 -7.32 0.49
C HIS A 139 6.41 -6.60 0.32
N ILE A 140 6.31 -5.85 -0.77
CA ILE A 140 5.09 -5.16 -1.21
C ILE A 140 4.64 -5.78 -2.52
N PRO A 141 3.51 -6.51 -2.54
CA PRO A 141 2.98 -7.13 -3.75
C PRO A 141 2.68 -6.11 -4.87
N PRO A 142 2.69 -6.54 -6.15
CA PRO A 142 2.14 -5.75 -7.25
C PRO A 142 0.75 -5.19 -6.95
N TYR A 143 0.45 -3.99 -7.46
CA TYR A 143 -0.86 -3.32 -7.33
C TYR A 143 -1.29 -3.02 -5.88
N SER A 144 -0.34 -2.93 -4.93
CA SER A 144 -0.66 -2.61 -3.54
C SER A 144 -0.91 -1.13 -3.33
N THR A 145 -2.02 -0.80 -2.71
CA THR A 145 -2.23 0.48 -2.05
C THR A 145 -1.36 0.54 -0.81
N LEU A 146 -0.62 1.63 -0.64
CA LEU A 146 0.21 1.84 0.54
C LEU A 146 -0.53 2.75 1.51
N ILE A 147 -0.64 2.32 2.75
CA ILE A 147 -1.25 3.11 3.81
C ILE A 147 -0.13 3.56 4.74
N PHE A 148 0.09 4.87 4.84
CA PHE A 148 1.11 5.43 5.72
C PHE A 148 0.48 6.32 6.77
N TYR A 149 0.84 6.10 8.02
CA TYR A 149 0.67 7.04 9.11
C TYR A 149 1.96 7.85 9.23
N VAL A 150 1.87 9.17 9.14
CA VAL A 150 3.04 10.05 9.04
C VAL A 150 2.91 11.21 10.03
N GLU A 151 3.96 11.41 10.81
CA GLU A 151 4.19 12.60 11.63
C GLU A 151 5.36 13.37 11.03
N LEU A 152 5.13 14.60 10.57
CA LEU A 152 6.17 15.51 10.10
C LEU A 152 6.74 16.26 11.28
N LYS A 153 7.99 15.98 11.63
CA LYS A 153 8.65 16.57 12.81
C LYS A 153 9.36 17.87 12.48
N ASP A 154 10.01 17.94 11.31
CA ASP A 154 10.81 19.12 10.93
C ASP A 154 10.91 19.22 9.39
N VAL A 155 11.08 20.45 8.90
CA VAL A 155 11.40 20.80 7.50
C VAL A 155 12.73 21.52 7.46
N ILE A 156 13.77 20.86 6.91
CA ILE A 156 15.19 21.23 6.96
C ILE A 156 15.63 21.90 5.63
#